data_7b83db366e97477cc981230f156908b8
#
_entry.id   7b83db366e97477cc981230f156908b8
#
_cell.length_a   1.000
_cell.length_b   1.000
_cell.length_c   1.000
_cell.angle_alpha   90.00
_cell.angle_beta   90.00
_cell.angle_gamma   90.00
#
_symmetry.space_group_name_H-M   'P 1'
#
loop_
_entity.id
_entity.type
_entity.pdbx_description
1 polymer ?
#
loop_
_entity_poly.entity_id
_entity_poly.type
_entity_poly.pdbx_seq_one_letter_code
_entity_poly.pdbx_strand_id
1 'polypeptide(L)'
;VIWSLEQATLPWRRWIWFNVDYSAPPAQVIEAVEQAVGSADIPNVARTPQPSCVMMEFGPSYARYALRYWLTDPRVDDPTDSAVRSHVLAALQRAGLRIAEPEYSVHMTKENEAHREAVRERELGRRLKALRGVGIFASFSEAELKALAGRLVYAPFAGGDAITRQGMVAHWLYILV
;
A
#
# COMPACT_ATOMS: atom_id res chain seq x y z
N VAL A 1 33.11 19.04 -28.09
CA VAL A 1 31.82 19.39 -28.70
C VAL A 1 30.96 19.90 -27.56
N ILE A 2 30.66 21.21 -27.56
CA ILE A 2 29.79 21.84 -26.59
C ILE A 2 28.38 21.84 -27.18
N TRP A 3 27.45 21.13 -26.56
CA TRP A 3 26.04 21.18 -26.95
C TRP A 3 25.38 22.37 -26.26
N SER A 4 24.86 23.33 -27.01
CA SER A 4 24.09 24.44 -26.50
C SER A 4 22.69 23.97 -26.12
N LEU A 5 22.24 24.29 -24.88
CA LEU A 5 20.90 24.01 -24.38
C LEU A 5 19.82 24.97 -24.92
N GLU A 6 20.15 25.86 -25.83
CA GLU A 6 19.24 26.89 -26.36
C GLU A 6 18.06 26.35 -27.19
N GLN A 7 18.01 25.04 -27.46
CA GLN A 7 16.93 24.42 -28.25
C GLN A 7 16.24 23.25 -27.57
N ALA A 8 16.26 23.17 -26.25
CA ALA A 8 15.43 22.20 -25.54
C ALA A 8 13.95 22.63 -25.58
N THR A 9 13.29 22.42 -26.71
CA THR A 9 11.86 22.66 -26.89
C THR A 9 10.97 21.62 -26.20
N LEU A 10 11.57 20.57 -25.64
CA LEU A 10 10.83 19.50 -24.97
C LEU A 10 10.79 19.72 -23.47
N PRO A 11 9.62 19.57 -22.85
CA PRO A 11 9.48 19.69 -21.39
C PRO A 11 10.33 18.62 -20.67
N TRP A 12 10.92 19.00 -19.55
CA TRP A 12 11.76 18.14 -18.74
C TRP A 12 10.94 17.42 -17.70
N ARG A 13 11.05 16.08 -17.65
CA ARG A 13 10.35 15.29 -16.65
C ARG A 13 10.98 15.48 -15.28
N ARG A 14 10.17 15.92 -14.31
CA ARG A 14 10.50 16.10 -12.89
C ARG A 14 9.77 15.07 -12.05
N TRP A 15 10.29 14.82 -10.84
CA TRP A 15 9.77 13.87 -9.89
C TRP A 15 9.60 14.55 -8.54
N ILE A 16 8.40 14.49 -7.98
CA ILE A 16 8.11 14.91 -6.62
C ILE A 16 7.85 13.67 -5.79
N TRP A 17 8.74 13.41 -4.87
CA TRP A 17 8.65 12.27 -3.95
C TRP A 17 7.87 12.64 -2.70
N PHE A 18 7.00 11.73 -2.24
CA PHE A 18 6.28 11.89 -0.99
C PHE A 18 5.92 10.51 -0.41
N ASN A 19 5.72 10.47 0.91
CA ASN A 19 5.42 9.24 1.62
C ASN A 19 4.03 9.35 2.24
N VAL A 20 3.24 8.28 2.14
CA VAL A 20 1.88 8.22 2.66
C VAL A 20 1.77 7.00 3.58
N ASP A 21 0.98 7.13 4.63
CA ASP A 21 0.66 6.06 5.57
C ASP A 21 0.03 4.86 4.86
N TYR A 22 0.34 3.64 5.33
CA TYR A 22 -0.19 2.41 4.75
C TYR A 22 -1.72 2.24 4.87
N SER A 23 -2.37 3.00 5.75
CA SER A 23 -3.83 2.99 5.85
C SER A 23 -4.52 3.64 4.64
N ALA A 24 -3.79 4.41 3.83
CA ALA A 24 -4.32 5.08 2.66
C ALA A 24 -4.38 4.12 1.45
N PRO A 25 -5.56 3.91 0.83
CA PRO A 25 -5.66 3.10 -0.37
C PRO A 25 -4.86 3.71 -1.53
N PRO A 26 -3.97 2.95 -2.20
CA PRO A 26 -3.10 3.50 -3.24
C PRO A 26 -3.84 4.18 -4.39
N ALA A 27 -4.97 3.63 -4.82
CA ALA A 27 -5.79 4.22 -5.88
C ALA A 27 -6.27 5.63 -5.52
N GLN A 28 -6.70 5.85 -4.27
CA GLN A 28 -7.15 7.17 -3.80
C GLN A 28 -6.00 8.18 -3.74
N VAL A 29 -4.81 7.74 -3.33
CA VAL A 29 -3.60 8.59 -3.31
C VAL A 29 -3.26 9.06 -4.72
N ILE A 30 -3.20 8.14 -5.66
CA ILE A 30 -2.85 8.41 -7.05
C ILE A 30 -3.88 9.37 -7.67
N GLU A 31 -5.16 9.04 -7.56
CA GLU A 31 -6.26 9.84 -8.12
C GLU A 31 -6.29 11.26 -7.56
N ALA A 32 -6.19 11.41 -6.23
CA ALA A 32 -6.22 12.72 -5.56
C ALA A 32 -5.08 13.63 -6.03
N VAL A 33 -3.87 13.08 -6.17
CA VAL A 33 -2.68 13.84 -6.55
C VAL A 33 -2.69 14.17 -8.05
N GLU A 34 -3.03 13.21 -8.91
CA GLU A 34 -3.11 13.43 -10.36
C GLU A 34 -4.17 14.47 -10.71
N GLN A 35 -5.36 14.35 -10.13
CA GLN A 35 -6.45 15.29 -10.34
C GLN A 35 -6.07 16.72 -9.88
N ALA A 36 -5.47 16.83 -8.70
CA ALA A 36 -5.12 18.13 -8.14
C ALA A 36 -4.05 18.88 -8.96
N VAL A 37 -3.02 18.16 -9.42
CA VAL A 37 -1.93 18.78 -10.18
C VAL A 37 -2.30 18.92 -11.66
N GLY A 38 -3.06 17.99 -12.21
CA GLY A 38 -3.51 18.03 -13.60
C GLY A 38 -4.55 19.10 -13.88
N SER A 39 -5.40 19.46 -12.88
CA SER A 39 -6.42 20.50 -13.03
C SER A 39 -5.93 21.91 -12.65
N ALA A 40 -4.82 22.01 -11.90
CA ALA A 40 -4.30 23.28 -11.43
C ALA A 40 -3.55 24.03 -12.55
N ASP A 41 -3.65 25.37 -12.53
CA ASP A 41 -2.84 26.23 -13.38
C ASP A 41 -1.54 26.58 -12.66
N ILE A 42 -0.57 25.65 -12.72
CA ILE A 42 0.74 25.83 -12.07
C ILE A 42 1.71 26.40 -13.12
N PRO A 43 2.31 27.57 -12.88
CA PRO A 43 3.29 28.15 -13.79
C PRO A 43 4.42 27.17 -14.11
N ASN A 44 4.82 27.10 -15.37
CA ASN A 44 5.90 26.25 -15.91
C ASN A 44 5.66 24.73 -15.83
N VAL A 45 4.47 24.28 -15.46
CA VAL A 45 4.06 22.90 -15.62
C VAL A 45 3.36 22.72 -16.96
N ALA A 46 3.89 21.82 -17.79
CA ALA A 46 3.30 21.49 -19.09
C ALA A 46 1.94 20.81 -18.91
N ARG A 47 0.97 21.18 -19.73
CA ARG A 47 -0.36 20.53 -19.74
C ARG A 47 -0.35 19.18 -20.45
N THR A 48 0.63 18.94 -21.30
CA THR A 48 0.85 17.70 -22.04
C THR A 48 2.34 17.38 -22.09
N PRO A 49 2.76 16.20 -21.65
CA PRO A 49 1.94 15.11 -21.08
C PRO A 49 1.34 15.47 -19.71
N GLN A 50 0.20 14.83 -19.39
CA GLN A 50 -0.44 15.00 -18.08
C GLN A 50 0.46 14.50 -16.94
N PRO A 51 0.44 15.14 -15.76
CA PRO A 51 1.07 14.61 -14.56
C PRO A 51 0.60 13.19 -14.25
N SER A 52 1.50 12.35 -13.76
CA SER A 52 1.16 10.97 -13.39
C SER A 52 1.84 10.56 -12.09
N CYS A 53 1.10 9.88 -11.23
CA CYS A 53 1.58 9.41 -9.94
C CYS A 53 1.74 7.90 -9.92
N VAL A 54 2.82 7.41 -9.33
CA VAL A 54 3.08 5.97 -9.18
C VAL A 54 3.56 5.66 -7.78
N MET A 55 3.16 4.52 -7.26
CA MET A 55 3.74 3.96 -6.04
C MET A 55 5.08 3.31 -6.39
N MET A 56 6.13 3.69 -5.69
CA MET A 56 7.51 3.32 -6.03
C MET A 56 8.11 2.28 -5.08
N GLU A 57 7.74 2.33 -3.81
CA GLU A 57 8.44 1.56 -2.78
C GLU A 57 7.56 1.35 -1.55
N PHE A 58 7.79 0.25 -0.85
CA PHE A 58 7.30 0.00 0.51
C PHE A 58 8.42 0.28 1.50
N GLY A 59 8.30 1.38 2.25
CA GLY A 59 9.23 1.73 3.33
C GLY A 59 8.85 1.09 4.67
N PRO A 60 9.63 1.33 5.73
CA PRO A 60 9.36 0.72 7.05
C PRO A 60 8.00 1.08 7.66
N SER A 61 7.50 2.31 7.42
CA SER A 61 6.22 2.80 7.95
C SER A 61 5.41 3.60 6.92
N TYR A 62 5.74 3.48 5.64
CA TYR A 62 5.10 4.26 4.58
C TYR A 62 5.13 3.56 3.23
N ALA A 63 4.18 3.90 2.39
CA ALA A 63 4.28 3.71 0.95
C ALA A 63 4.86 4.99 0.31
N ARG A 64 5.90 4.84 -0.51
CA ARG A 64 6.53 5.96 -1.23
C ARG A 64 5.93 6.10 -2.60
N TYR A 65 5.56 7.32 -2.93
CA TYR A 65 5.02 7.71 -4.22
C TYR A 65 5.93 8.70 -4.93
N ALA A 66 5.81 8.75 -6.24
CA ALA A 66 6.43 9.76 -7.07
C ALA A 66 5.41 10.34 -8.05
N LEU A 67 5.14 11.64 -7.93
CA LEU A 67 4.42 12.38 -8.95
C LEU A 67 5.42 12.81 -10.02
N ARG A 68 5.14 12.49 -11.26
CA ARG A 68 5.88 12.91 -12.45
C ARG A 68 5.13 14.05 -13.11
N TYR A 69 5.84 15.13 -13.38
CA TYR A 69 5.31 16.24 -14.17
C TYR A 69 6.38 16.73 -15.16
N TRP A 70 6.02 17.58 -16.08
CA TRP A 70 6.92 18.09 -17.12
C TRP A 70 7.08 19.59 -16.96
N LEU A 71 8.34 20.01 -16.73
CA LEU A 71 8.77 21.38 -16.55
C LEU A 71 9.06 22.00 -17.92
N THR A 72 8.50 23.18 -18.18
CA THR A 72 8.67 23.89 -19.46
C THR A 72 9.92 24.79 -19.51
N ASP A 73 10.37 25.30 -18.35
CA ASP A 73 11.57 26.13 -18.22
C ASP A 73 12.50 25.59 -17.11
N PRO A 74 13.63 24.95 -17.46
CA PRO A 74 14.57 24.40 -16.48
C PRO A 74 15.18 25.41 -15.52
N ARG A 75 15.16 26.70 -15.83
CA ARG A 75 15.74 27.76 -14.99
C ARG A 75 14.92 28.08 -13.74
N VAL A 76 13.69 27.62 -13.71
CA VAL A 76 12.73 27.85 -12.61
C VAL A 76 12.26 26.54 -11.99
N ASP A 77 13.14 25.55 -11.93
CA ASP A 77 12.80 24.22 -11.44
C ASP A 77 12.43 24.24 -9.94
N ASP A 78 13.24 24.83 -9.06
CA ASP A 78 12.99 24.86 -7.63
C ASP A 78 11.66 25.53 -7.23
N PRO A 79 11.32 26.74 -7.72
CA PRO A 79 10.03 27.34 -7.41
C PRO A 79 8.85 26.56 -8.00
N THR A 80 9.01 25.94 -9.16
CA THR A 80 7.97 25.09 -9.76
C THR A 80 7.81 23.81 -8.97
N ASP A 81 8.89 23.12 -8.59
CA ASP A 81 8.86 21.95 -7.72
C ASP A 81 8.15 22.28 -6.38
N SER A 82 8.44 23.44 -5.80
CA SER A 82 7.81 23.89 -4.55
C SER A 82 6.30 24.11 -4.72
N ALA A 83 5.88 24.73 -5.81
CA ALA A 83 4.47 24.90 -6.12
C ALA A 83 3.75 23.55 -6.30
N VAL A 84 4.35 22.63 -7.05
CA VAL A 84 3.79 21.29 -7.25
C VAL A 84 3.69 20.53 -5.92
N ARG A 85 4.72 20.58 -5.04
CA ARG A 85 4.67 19.98 -3.69
C ARG A 85 3.52 20.54 -2.85
N SER A 86 3.28 21.84 -2.94
CA SER A 86 2.18 22.48 -2.22
C SER A 86 0.81 21.96 -2.69
N HIS A 87 0.63 21.77 -3.99
CA HIS A 87 -0.58 21.16 -4.55
C HIS A 87 -0.76 19.72 -4.12
N VAL A 88 0.32 18.92 -4.11
CA VAL A 88 0.31 17.54 -3.62
C VAL A 88 -0.10 17.48 -2.15
N LEU A 89 0.52 18.30 -1.30
CA LEU A 89 0.19 18.38 0.12
C LEU A 89 -1.28 18.73 0.35
N ALA A 90 -1.74 19.78 -0.31
CA ALA A 90 -3.13 20.22 -0.20
C ALA A 90 -4.12 19.16 -0.71
N ALA A 91 -3.78 18.41 -1.75
CA ALA A 91 -4.60 17.32 -2.27
C ALA A 91 -4.74 16.19 -1.25
N LEU A 92 -3.63 15.73 -0.67
CA LEU A 92 -3.63 14.70 0.36
C LEU A 92 -4.46 15.14 1.58
N GLN A 93 -4.28 16.37 2.04
CA GLN A 93 -5.04 16.91 3.18
C GLN A 93 -6.55 16.98 2.90
N ARG A 94 -6.97 17.45 1.72
CA ARG A 94 -8.39 17.50 1.32
C ARG A 94 -9.01 16.10 1.22
N ALA A 95 -8.23 15.11 0.80
CA ALA A 95 -8.68 13.73 0.71
C ALA A 95 -8.63 12.98 2.06
N GLY A 96 -8.18 13.63 3.15
CA GLY A 96 -8.01 13.00 4.46
C GLY A 96 -6.88 11.95 4.49
N LEU A 97 -5.96 12.02 3.53
CA LEU A 97 -4.81 11.11 3.40
C LEU A 97 -3.63 11.69 4.17
N ARG A 98 -3.09 10.92 5.12
CA ARG A 98 -1.99 11.38 5.97
C ARG A 98 -0.64 11.15 5.30
N ILE A 99 0.20 12.19 5.30
CA ILE A 99 1.63 12.02 5.03
C ILE A 99 2.20 11.14 6.14
N ALA A 100 3.03 10.17 5.77
CA ALA A 100 3.61 9.27 6.74
C ALA A 100 4.59 10.00 7.66
N GLU A 101 4.38 9.82 8.93
CA GLU A 101 5.32 10.19 10.00
C GLU A 101 6.15 8.96 10.38
N PRO A 102 7.38 9.11 10.89
CA PRO A 102 8.13 8.01 11.46
C PRO A 102 7.36 7.43 12.66
N GLU A 103 6.71 6.29 12.49
CA GLU A 103 6.04 5.60 13.59
C GLU A 103 6.98 4.58 14.21
N TYR A 104 7.25 4.73 15.50
CA TYR A 104 7.91 3.72 16.32
C TYR A 104 6.87 3.04 17.19
N SER A 105 6.45 1.84 16.81
CA SER A 105 5.63 1.00 17.69
C SER A 105 6.53 0.34 18.73
N VAL A 106 6.59 0.91 19.92
CA VAL A 106 7.28 0.28 21.05
C VAL A 106 6.34 -0.72 21.71
N HIS A 107 6.41 -1.98 21.32
CA HIS A 107 5.72 -3.07 22.02
C HIS A 107 6.48 -3.38 23.32
N MET A 108 6.11 -2.74 24.40
CA MET A 108 6.51 -3.18 25.74
C MET A 108 5.70 -4.44 26.12
N THR A 109 6.15 -5.59 25.65
CA THR A 109 5.59 -6.86 26.09
C THR A 109 6.22 -7.20 27.43
N LYS A 110 5.47 -7.01 28.53
CA LYS A 110 5.75 -7.83 29.72
C LYS A 110 5.39 -9.26 29.30
N GLU A 111 6.41 -10.01 28.90
CA GLU A 111 6.26 -11.44 28.63
C GLU A 111 5.92 -12.16 29.95
N ASN A 112 4.64 -12.20 30.25
CA ASN A 112 4.14 -13.14 31.24
C ASN A 112 3.42 -14.27 30.49
N GLU A 113 3.47 -15.45 31.07
CA GLU A 113 2.85 -16.65 30.52
C GLU A 113 1.36 -16.44 30.23
N ALA A 114 0.65 -15.68 31.06
CA ALA A 114 -0.75 -15.35 30.89
C ALA A 114 -1.06 -14.60 29.59
N HIS A 115 -0.17 -13.70 29.14
CA HIS A 115 -0.38 -13.02 27.86
C HIS A 115 -0.18 -13.96 26.66
N ARG A 116 0.83 -14.81 26.73
CA ARG A 116 1.07 -15.83 25.68
C ARG A 116 -0.11 -16.79 25.56
N GLU A 117 -0.67 -17.18 26.68
CA GLU A 117 -1.81 -18.09 26.74
C GLU A 117 -3.08 -17.44 26.17
N ALA A 118 -3.36 -16.20 26.54
CA ALA A 118 -4.49 -15.44 26.00
C ALA A 118 -4.40 -15.22 24.48
N VAL A 119 -3.20 -15.01 23.94
CA VAL A 119 -2.98 -14.91 22.47
C VAL A 119 -3.23 -16.25 21.80
N ARG A 120 -2.71 -17.36 22.36
CA ARG A 120 -2.94 -18.71 21.84
C ARG A 120 -4.42 -19.10 21.85
N GLU A 121 -5.11 -18.83 22.93
CA GLU A 121 -6.55 -19.10 23.04
C GLU A 121 -7.38 -18.31 22.02
N ARG A 122 -7.06 -17.04 21.83
CA ARG A 122 -7.73 -16.19 20.83
C ARG A 122 -7.51 -16.70 19.41
N GLU A 123 -6.29 -17.12 19.10
CA GLU A 123 -5.96 -17.67 17.80
C GLU A 123 -6.64 -19.02 17.57
N LEU A 124 -6.62 -19.90 18.57
CA LEU A 124 -7.31 -21.17 18.51
C LEU A 124 -8.83 -20.98 18.35
N GLY A 125 -9.41 -20.02 19.03
CA GLY A 125 -10.82 -19.67 18.88
C GLY A 125 -11.19 -19.22 17.46
N ARG A 126 -10.35 -18.43 16.81
CA ARG A 126 -10.54 -18.06 15.39
C ARG A 126 -10.51 -19.25 14.46
N ARG A 127 -9.54 -20.14 14.65
CA ARG A 127 -9.38 -21.35 13.84
C ARG A 127 -10.54 -22.33 14.02
N LEU A 128 -11.01 -22.52 15.25
CA LEU A 128 -12.20 -23.31 15.55
C LEU A 128 -13.46 -22.75 14.90
N LYS A 129 -13.64 -21.43 14.94
CA LYS A 129 -14.76 -20.77 14.26
C LYS A 129 -14.73 -21.02 12.74
N ALA A 130 -13.55 -20.94 12.11
CA ALA A 130 -13.39 -21.25 10.69
C ALA A 130 -13.77 -22.70 10.37
N LEU A 131 -13.28 -23.67 11.15
CA LEU A 131 -13.61 -25.10 10.96
C LEU A 131 -15.11 -25.39 11.11
N ARG A 132 -15.76 -24.83 12.12
CA ARG A 132 -17.20 -24.99 12.33
C ARG A 132 -18.07 -24.39 11.21
N GLY A 133 -17.53 -23.42 10.48
CA GLY A 133 -18.21 -22.83 9.32
C GLY A 133 -18.23 -23.74 8.09
N VAL A 134 -17.47 -24.84 8.08
CA VAL A 134 -17.34 -25.74 6.94
C VAL A 134 -18.05 -27.05 7.21
N GLY A 135 -19.09 -27.34 6.42
CA GLY A 135 -19.99 -28.50 6.63
C GLY A 135 -19.29 -29.88 6.68
N ILE A 136 -18.14 -30.04 6.04
CA ILE A 136 -17.36 -31.29 6.05
C ILE A 136 -16.89 -31.69 7.46
N PHE A 137 -16.78 -30.74 8.39
CA PHE A 137 -16.36 -30.97 9.75
C PHE A 137 -17.52 -31.07 10.75
N ALA A 138 -18.79 -31.03 10.28
CA ALA A 138 -19.96 -31.05 11.14
C ALA A 138 -20.09 -32.31 12.03
N SER A 139 -19.51 -33.42 11.59
CA SER A 139 -19.50 -34.67 12.34
C SER A 139 -18.33 -34.84 13.33
N PHE A 140 -17.41 -33.86 13.37
CA PHE A 140 -16.22 -33.94 14.21
C PHE A 140 -16.56 -33.55 15.65
N SER A 141 -15.99 -34.28 16.60
CA SER A 141 -16.05 -33.94 18.02
C SER A 141 -15.24 -32.67 18.33
N GLU A 142 -15.52 -32.01 19.43
CA GLU A 142 -14.76 -30.83 19.89
C GLU A 142 -13.26 -31.12 20.07
N ALA A 143 -12.90 -32.31 20.48
CA ALA A 143 -11.50 -32.74 20.64
C ALA A 143 -10.79 -32.82 19.27
N GLU A 144 -11.46 -33.40 18.27
CA GLU A 144 -10.93 -33.50 16.90
C GLU A 144 -10.81 -32.12 16.24
N LEU A 145 -11.81 -31.26 16.43
CA LEU A 145 -11.75 -29.88 15.93
C LEU A 145 -10.60 -29.10 16.54
N LYS A 146 -10.35 -29.24 17.86
CA LYS A 146 -9.20 -28.60 18.52
C LYS A 146 -7.86 -29.11 18.01
N ALA A 147 -7.73 -30.43 17.82
CA ALA A 147 -6.51 -31.05 17.27
C ALA A 147 -6.25 -30.55 15.84
N LEU A 148 -7.29 -30.43 15.02
CA LEU A 148 -7.21 -29.92 13.66
C LEU A 148 -6.88 -28.40 13.64
N ALA A 149 -7.53 -27.60 14.50
CA ALA A 149 -7.27 -26.19 14.64
C ALA A 149 -5.81 -25.87 14.99
N GLY A 150 -5.19 -26.72 15.82
CA GLY A 150 -3.77 -26.60 16.16
C GLY A 150 -2.81 -26.80 14.96
N ARG A 151 -3.26 -27.46 13.91
CA ARG A 151 -2.48 -27.72 12.69
C ARG A 151 -2.76 -26.75 11.55
N LEU A 152 -3.77 -25.90 11.66
CA LEU A 152 -4.06 -24.89 10.64
C LEU A 152 -2.94 -23.86 10.57
N VAL A 153 -2.55 -23.53 9.35
CA VAL A 153 -1.59 -22.47 9.05
C VAL A 153 -2.32 -21.35 8.31
N TYR A 154 -2.15 -20.12 8.76
CA TYR A 154 -2.67 -18.97 8.04
C TYR A 154 -1.85 -18.70 6.78
N ALA A 155 -2.49 -18.70 5.62
CA ALA A 155 -1.88 -18.46 4.32
C ALA A 155 -2.66 -17.35 3.60
N PRO A 156 -2.18 -16.09 3.61
CA PRO A 156 -2.82 -15.01 2.89
C PRO A 156 -2.57 -15.14 1.38
N PHE A 157 -3.62 -14.89 0.58
CA PHE A 157 -3.56 -14.81 -0.87
C PHE A 157 -4.04 -13.43 -1.33
N ALA A 158 -3.40 -12.91 -2.35
CA ALA A 158 -3.85 -11.69 -3.01
C ALA A 158 -4.97 -11.97 -4.03
N GLY A 159 -5.75 -10.95 -4.36
CA GLY A 159 -6.76 -11.08 -5.41
C GLY A 159 -6.11 -11.47 -6.75
N GLY A 160 -6.59 -12.58 -7.33
CA GLY A 160 -6.03 -13.14 -8.56
C GLY A 160 -4.99 -14.25 -8.37
N ASP A 161 -4.54 -14.51 -7.13
CA ASP A 161 -3.64 -15.62 -6.86
C ASP A 161 -4.33 -16.98 -7.09
N ALA A 162 -3.62 -17.91 -7.73
CA ALA A 162 -4.09 -19.27 -7.90
C ALA A 162 -3.75 -20.12 -6.67
N ILE A 163 -4.75 -20.40 -5.84
CA ILE A 163 -4.58 -21.25 -4.63
C ILE A 163 -4.27 -22.70 -5.03
N THR A 164 -4.92 -23.19 -6.09
CA THR A 164 -4.70 -24.54 -6.64
C THR A 164 -5.06 -24.56 -8.13
N ARG A 165 -4.49 -25.49 -8.88
CA ARG A 165 -4.78 -25.69 -10.30
C ARG A 165 -5.25 -27.11 -10.57
N GLN A 166 -6.22 -27.27 -11.46
CA GLN A 166 -6.71 -28.57 -11.86
C GLN A 166 -5.57 -29.46 -12.40
N GLY A 167 -5.50 -30.71 -11.94
CA GLY A 167 -4.46 -31.67 -12.33
C GLY A 167 -3.17 -31.62 -11.51
N MET A 168 -3.01 -30.68 -10.60
CA MET A 168 -1.89 -30.68 -9.66
C MET A 168 -2.19 -31.53 -8.43
N VAL A 169 -1.14 -32.16 -7.87
CA VAL A 169 -1.24 -32.86 -6.59
C VAL A 169 -1.44 -31.84 -5.48
N ALA A 170 -2.58 -31.89 -4.80
CA ALA A 170 -2.88 -31.03 -3.67
C ALA A 170 -2.37 -31.65 -2.37
N HIS A 171 -1.46 -30.96 -1.69
CA HIS A 171 -0.93 -31.38 -0.38
C HIS A 171 -1.63 -30.68 0.79
N TRP A 172 -2.49 -29.70 0.51
CA TRP A 172 -3.14 -28.85 1.50
C TRP A 172 -4.64 -28.77 1.25
N LEU A 173 -5.41 -28.74 2.33
CA LEU A 173 -6.82 -28.35 2.31
C LEU A 173 -6.90 -26.87 2.67
N TYR A 174 -7.49 -26.06 1.82
CA TYR A 174 -7.72 -24.63 2.05
C TYR A 174 -9.12 -24.38 2.55
N ILE A 175 -9.23 -23.60 3.63
CA ILE A 175 -10.48 -23.11 4.18
C ILE A 175 -10.53 -21.61 3.93
N LEU A 176 -11.49 -21.16 3.15
CA LEU A 176 -11.73 -19.75 2.88
C LEU A 176 -12.62 -19.17 4.00
N VAL A 177 -12.22 -18.01 4.56
CA VAL A 177 -12.89 -17.37 5.68
C VAL A 177 -13.28 -15.95 5.30
#